data_c339a229f38be334408aae933b299036
#
_entry.id   c339a229f38be334408aae933b299036
#
_cell.length_a   1.000
_cell.length_b   1.000
_cell.length_c   1.000
_cell.angle_alpha   90.00
_cell.angle_beta   90.00
_cell.angle_gamma   90.00
#
_symmetry.space_group_name_H-M   'P 1'
#
loop_
_entity.id
_entity.type
_entity.pdbx_description
1 polymer ?
#
loop_
_entity_poly.entity_id
_entity_poly.type
_entity_poly.pdbx_seq_one_letter_code
_entity_poly.pdbx_strand_id
1 'polypeptide(L)'
;MQHADMIINCGDAGQEGELIQRWVMQKAGARCPVKRLWISSLTEEAIREGFAKLRDASDFQPLYEAGLSRAIGDWLLGMNATRLYTIKYGQNRQVLSIGRVQTPTLALIVNRQLEIQNFVPKQYWELKTVYRDTTFSAILRKSEEELVLEAEKQKEAIAAGKKPKKEEENRGIDPITDRERGLVLLNQIKNSPFTVTDVTKKEGREAPLRLFDLTSLQVECNRKFAYSADETLKIIQSLYEKKVATYPRVDTTYLSDDIYPKCPGILKGLRDYETFTAPLTGTALLLSLIHISEPTRHAQ
;
A
#
# COMPACT_ATOMS: atom_id res chain seq x y z
N MET A 1 -22.64 -31.02 11.58
CA MET A 1 -21.57 -31.48 10.70
C MET A 1 -21.40 -33.02 10.72
N GLN A 2 -21.52 -33.68 11.87
CA GLN A 2 -21.32 -35.16 11.96
C GLN A 2 -22.38 -35.99 11.21
N HIS A 3 -23.57 -35.44 10.99
CA HIS A 3 -24.69 -36.09 10.33
C HIS A 3 -25.06 -35.45 8.98
N ALA A 4 -24.14 -34.65 8.43
CA ALA A 4 -24.35 -34.03 7.13
C ALA A 4 -23.88 -34.98 6.02
N ASP A 5 -24.60 -35.00 4.91
CA ASP A 5 -24.22 -35.77 3.72
C ASP A 5 -23.06 -35.12 2.98
N MET A 6 -22.96 -33.79 3.03
CA MET A 6 -21.92 -32.99 2.41
C MET A 6 -21.78 -31.64 3.14
N ILE A 7 -20.56 -31.10 3.20
CA ILE A 7 -20.29 -29.75 3.68
C ILE A 7 -19.84 -28.89 2.51
N ILE A 8 -20.40 -27.68 2.40
CA ILE A 8 -19.93 -26.66 1.48
C ILE A 8 -19.19 -25.61 2.29
N ASN A 9 -17.90 -25.50 2.09
CA ASN A 9 -17.06 -24.49 2.72
C ASN A 9 -17.21 -23.16 1.94
N CYS A 10 -17.87 -22.19 2.55
CA CYS A 10 -18.11 -20.84 2.03
C CYS A 10 -17.26 -19.77 2.73
N GLY A 11 -16.16 -20.15 3.37
CA GLY A 11 -15.25 -19.18 3.99
C GLY A 11 -14.58 -18.26 2.97
N ASP A 12 -13.96 -17.19 3.44
CA ASP A 12 -13.29 -16.23 2.57
C ASP A 12 -12.29 -16.91 1.63
N ALA A 13 -12.18 -16.36 0.41
CA ALA A 13 -11.28 -16.85 -0.62
C ALA A 13 -9.83 -16.43 -0.31
N GLY A 14 -9.20 -17.08 0.66
CA GLY A 14 -7.84 -16.80 1.11
C GLY A 14 -7.30 -17.82 2.08
N GLN A 15 -6.01 -17.72 2.43
CA GLN A 15 -5.33 -18.64 3.34
C GLN A 15 -5.99 -18.71 4.72
N GLU A 16 -6.36 -17.57 5.29
CA GLU A 16 -6.97 -17.52 6.63
C GLU A 16 -8.39 -18.10 6.62
N GLY A 17 -9.19 -17.76 5.61
CA GLY A 17 -10.52 -18.33 5.45
C GLY A 17 -10.51 -19.84 5.31
N GLU A 18 -9.60 -20.39 4.49
CA GLU A 18 -9.42 -21.83 4.33
C GLU A 18 -8.98 -22.48 5.65
N LEU A 19 -7.99 -21.93 6.34
CA LEU A 19 -7.46 -22.45 7.59
C LEU A 19 -8.53 -22.50 8.70
N ILE A 20 -9.27 -21.41 8.89
CA ILE A 20 -10.32 -21.31 9.92
C ILE A 20 -11.40 -22.37 9.67
N GLN A 21 -11.87 -22.50 8.42
CA GLN A 21 -12.91 -23.46 8.09
C GLN A 21 -12.45 -24.90 8.27
N ARG A 22 -11.20 -25.23 7.90
CA ARG A 22 -10.62 -26.56 8.14
C ARG A 22 -10.54 -26.88 9.63
N TRP A 23 -10.12 -25.95 10.45
CA TRP A 23 -10.08 -26.13 11.90
C TRP A 23 -11.48 -26.35 12.50
N VAL A 24 -12.48 -25.60 12.04
CA VAL A 24 -13.87 -25.79 12.48
C VAL A 24 -14.38 -27.18 12.12
N MET A 25 -14.15 -27.62 10.89
CA MET A 25 -14.56 -28.96 10.42
C MET A 25 -13.83 -30.06 11.19
N GLN A 26 -12.53 -29.92 11.41
CA GLN A 26 -11.72 -30.84 12.19
C GLN A 26 -12.20 -30.93 13.65
N LYS A 27 -12.43 -29.77 14.29
CA LYS A 27 -12.92 -29.71 15.68
C LYS A 27 -14.32 -30.32 15.82
N ALA A 28 -15.16 -30.15 14.81
CA ALA A 28 -16.51 -30.73 14.77
C ALA A 28 -16.52 -32.25 14.46
N GLY A 29 -15.36 -32.83 14.10
CA GLY A 29 -15.29 -34.23 13.72
C GLY A 29 -16.02 -34.56 12.42
N ALA A 30 -16.05 -33.64 11.46
CA ALA A 30 -16.69 -33.83 10.17
C ALA A 30 -15.99 -34.94 9.37
N ARG A 31 -16.80 -35.86 8.80
CA ARG A 31 -16.30 -37.03 8.02
C ARG A 31 -16.89 -37.11 6.61
N CYS A 32 -17.89 -36.27 6.31
CA CYS A 32 -18.55 -36.23 5.02
C CYS A 32 -17.70 -35.50 3.96
N PRO A 33 -17.98 -35.69 2.65
CA PRO A 33 -17.35 -34.96 1.57
C PRO A 33 -17.47 -33.44 1.75
N VAL A 34 -16.40 -32.72 1.39
CA VAL A 34 -16.34 -31.25 1.50
C VAL A 34 -16.14 -30.67 0.13
N LYS A 35 -17.00 -29.75 -0.27
CA LYS A 35 -16.87 -28.92 -1.45
C LYS A 35 -16.50 -27.49 -1.05
N ARG A 36 -15.86 -26.76 -1.96
CA ARG A 36 -15.41 -25.36 -1.74
C ARG A 36 -16.13 -24.43 -2.69
N LEU A 37 -16.84 -23.46 -2.13
CA LEU A 37 -17.30 -22.27 -2.85
C LEU A 37 -16.14 -21.26 -2.89
N TRP A 38 -15.65 -20.95 -4.09
CA TRP A 38 -14.58 -19.99 -4.29
C TRP A 38 -15.04 -18.85 -5.16
N ILE A 39 -15.37 -17.73 -4.56
CA ILE A 39 -15.88 -16.52 -5.21
C ILE A 39 -15.14 -15.29 -4.68
N SER A 40 -14.94 -14.30 -5.55
CA SER A 40 -14.34 -13.00 -5.22
C SER A 40 -15.38 -11.88 -5.12
N SER A 41 -16.61 -12.13 -5.55
CA SER A 41 -17.73 -11.19 -5.49
C SER A 41 -18.91 -11.81 -4.73
N LEU A 42 -19.66 -10.98 -4.01
CA LEU A 42 -20.87 -11.37 -3.25
C LEU A 42 -22.15 -10.95 -3.95
N THR A 43 -22.11 -10.72 -5.26
CA THR A 43 -23.35 -10.49 -6.03
C THR A 43 -24.14 -11.79 -6.15
N GLU A 44 -25.46 -11.66 -6.33
CA GLU A 44 -26.33 -12.83 -6.43
C GLU A 44 -25.92 -13.74 -7.59
N GLU A 45 -25.55 -13.14 -8.72
CA GLU A 45 -25.09 -13.83 -9.92
C GLU A 45 -23.80 -14.62 -9.63
N ALA A 46 -22.80 -13.98 -9.01
CA ALA A 46 -21.52 -14.62 -8.66
C ALA A 46 -21.71 -15.77 -7.65
N ILE A 47 -22.63 -15.61 -6.69
CA ILE A 47 -22.97 -16.66 -5.74
C ILE A 47 -23.62 -17.84 -6.44
N ARG A 48 -24.62 -17.61 -7.30
CA ARG A 48 -25.31 -18.67 -8.07
C ARG A 48 -24.34 -19.43 -8.96
N GLU A 49 -23.48 -18.71 -9.69
CA GLU A 49 -22.48 -19.31 -10.55
C GLU A 49 -21.45 -20.11 -9.73
N GLY A 50 -21.02 -19.59 -8.58
CA GLY A 50 -20.08 -20.26 -7.67
C GLY A 50 -20.64 -21.58 -7.13
N PHE A 51 -21.94 -21.61 -6.76
CA PHE A 51 -22.60 -22.85 -6.35
C PHE A 51 -22.76 -23.86 -7.50
N ALA A 52 -22.90 -23.38 -8.73
CA ALA A 52 -22.91 -24.26 -9.90
C ALA A 52 -21.52 -24.85 -10.23
N LYS A 53 -20.44 -24.19 -9.77
CA LYS A 53 -19.05 -24.55 -10.04
C LYS A 53 -18.25 -24.90 -8.77
N LEU A 54 -18.89 -25.59 -7.83
CA LEU A 54 -18.20 -26.01 -6.59
C LEU A 54 -16.98 -26.87 -6.90
N ARG A 55 -15.87 -26.56 -6.24
CA ARG A 55 -14.61 -27.25 -6.37
C ARG A 55 -14.41 -28.28 -5.25
N ASP A 56 -13.50 -29.21 -5.43
CA ASP A 56 -13.16 -30.16 -4.37
C ASP A 56 -12.26 -29.49 -3.31
N ALA A 57 -12.48 -29.85 -2.04
CA ALA A 57 -11.64 -29.33 -0.96
C ALA A 57 -10.16 -29.74 -1.09
N SER A 58 -9.88 -30.86 -1.77
CA SER A 58 -8.53 -31.31 -2.08
C SER A 58 -7.71 -30.36 -2.93
N ASP A 59 -8.37 -29.61 -3.84
CA ASP A 59 -7.73 -28.60 -4.69
C ASP A 59 -7.09 -27.47 -3.88
N PHE A 60 -7.56 -27.28 -2.66
CA PHE A 60 -7.10 -26.22 -1.75
C PHE A 60 -6.16 -26.72 -0.66
N GLN A 61 -5.65 -27.95 -0.79
CA GLN A 61 -4.73 -28.53 0.19
C GLN A 61 -3.42 -27.70 0.32
N PRO A 62 -2.76 -27.26 -0.76
CA PRO A 62 -1.57 -26.42 -0.65
C PRO A 62 -1.87 -25.07 0.04
N LEU A 63 -3.05 -24.47 -0.21
CA LEU A 63 -3.46 -23.24 0.44
C LEU A 63 -3.64 -23.40 1.95
N TYR A 64 -4.27 -24.53 2.37
CA TYR A 64 -4.39 -24.88 3.78
C TYR A 64 -3.03 -25.10 4.45
N GLU A 65 -2.13 -25.83 3.81
CA GLU A 65 -0.79 -26.11 4.34
C GLU A 65 0.04 -24.82 4.48
N ALA A 66 -0.07 -23.91 3.53
CA ALA A 66 0.57 -22.59 3.61
C ALA A 66 0.02 -21.76 4.79
N GLY A 67 -1.31 -21.72 4.96
CA GLY A 67 -1.95 -21.05 6.09
C GLY A 67 -1.58 -21.67 7.43
N LEU A 68 -1.55 -23.00 7.52
CA LEU A 68 -1.18 -23.75 8.72
C LEU A 68 0.29 -23.52 9.08
N SER A 69 1.20 -23.62 8.11
CA SER A 69 2.63 -23.38 8.32
C SER A 69 2.90 -21.97 8.83
N ARG A 70 2.20 -20.97 8.27
CA ARG A 70 2.26 -19.59 8.76
C ARG A 70 1.78 -19.48 10.21
N ALA A 71 0.63 -20.08 10.53
CA ALA A 71 0.07 -20.03 11.88
C ALA A 71 0.98 -20.68 12.93
N ILE A 72 1.57 -21.84 12.60
CA ILE A 72 2.53 -22.55 13.46
C ILE A 72 3.80 -21.71 13.64
N GLY A 73 4.34 -21.16 12.55
CA GLY A 73 5.53 -20.30 12.58
C GLY A 73 5.32 -19.05 13.44
N ASP A 74 4.20 -18.37 13.27
CA ASP A 74 3.83 -17.18 14.05
C ASP A 74 3.69 -17.53 15.54
N TRP A 75 3.08 -18.68 15.86
CA TRP A 75 2.94 -19.15 17.23
C TRP A 75 4.29 -19.51 17.88
N LEU A 76 5.12 -20.29 17.19
CA LEU A 76 6.44 -20.69 17.70
C LEU A 76 7.34 -19.47 17.92
N LEU A 77 7.42 -18.56 16.94
CA LEU A 77 8.21 -17.33 17.06
C LEU A 77 7.66 -16.45 18.19
N GLY A 78 6.36 -16.18 18.16
CA GLY A 78 5.71 -15.29 19.13
C GLY A 78 5.88 -15.78 20.56
N MET A 79 5.63 -17.06 20.84
CA MET A 79 5.75 -17.63 22.18
C MET A 79 7.20 -17.62 22.68
N ASN A 80 8.14 -18.14 21.88
CA ASN A 80 9.53 -18.28 22.32
C ASN A 80 10.24 -16.92 22.43
N ALA A 81 10.11 -16.05 21.44
CA ALA A 81 10.75 -14.76 21.44
C ALA A 81 10.15 -13.82 22.52
N THR A 82 8.83 -13.78 22.65
CA THR A 82 8.17 -12.99 23.70
C THR A 82 8.66 -13.40 25.09
N ARG A 83 8.69 -14.70 25.39
CA ARG A 83 9.18 -15.21 26.67
C ARG A 83 10.66 -14.87 26.90
N LEU A 84 11.50 -15.12 25.91
CA LEU A 84 12.94 -14.84 25.99
C LEU A 84 13.20 -13.34 26.26
N TYR A 85 12.60 -12.48 25.48
CA TYR A 85 12.80 -11.02 25.60
C TYR A 85 12.20 -10.48 26.89
N THR A 86 11.03 -10.95 27.29
CA THR A 86 10.41 -10.58 28.56
C THR A 86 11.27 -10.97 29.76
N ILE A 87 11.83 -12.18 29.78
CA ILE A 87 12.71 -12.63 30.86
C ILE A 87 14.01 -11.84 30.86
N LYS A 88 14.60 -11.59 29.70
CA LYS A 88 15.92 -10.96 29.59
C LYS A 88 15.89 -9.44 29.76
N TYR A 89 14.84 -8.77 29.31
CA TYR A 89 14.78 -7.31 29.21
C TYR A 89 13.53 -6.71 29.85
N GLY A 90 12.54 -7.52 30.22
CA GLY A 90 11.32 -7.04 30.84
C GLY A 90 11.58 -6.47 32.23
N GLN A 91 11.00 -5.30 32.52
CA GLN A 91 11.04 -4.67 33.84
C GLN A 91 9.61 -4.57 34.38
N ASN A 92 9.47 -4.63 35.70
CA ASN A 92 8.19 -4.40 36.39
C ASN A 92 7.01 -5.27 35.89
N ARG A 93 7.27 -6.53 35.55
CA ARG A 93 6.26 -7.47 35.00
C ARG A 93 5.70 -7.06 33.63
N GLN A 94 6.37 -6.17 32.90
CA GLN A 94 5.97 -5.78 31.55
C GLN A 94 6.30 -6.90 30.56
N VAL A 95 5.30 -7.37 29.82
CA VAL A 95 5.48 -8.33 28.74
C VAL A 95 5.99 -7.61 27.48
N LEU A 96 7.14 -8.06 26.98
CA LEU A 96 7.71 -7.56 25.72
C LEU A 96 7.25 -8.47 24.58
N SER A 97 6.13 -8.12 23.99
CA SER A 97 5.50 -8.87 22.92
C SER A 97 6.32 -8.81 21.64
N ILE A 98 6.70 -9.95 21.10
CA ILE A 98 7.39 -10.10 19.81
C ILE A 98 6.47 -10.79 18.81
N GLY A 99 6.39 -10.25 17.61
CA GLY A 99 5.57 -10.82 16.55
C GLY A 99 6.05 -10.41 15.16
N ARG A 100 5.68 -11.19 14.18
CA ARG A 100 6.10 -11.06 12.78
C ARG A 100 5.70 -9.71 12.15
N VAL A 101 4.61 -9.11 12.58
CA VAL A 101 4.13 -7.82 12.05
C VAL A 101 4.51 -6.67 12.99
N GLN A 102 4.15 -6.78 14.26
CA GLN A 102 4.32 -5.69 15.22
C GLN A 102 5.79 -5.30 15.45
N THR A 103 6.70 -6.27 15.49
CA THR A 103 8.12 -5.99 15.75
C THR A 103 8.82 -5.27 14.59
N PRO A 104 8.66 -5.70 13.32
CA PRO A 104 9.17 -4.92 12.19
C PRO A 104 8.54 -3.53 12.08
N THR A 105 7.24 -3.40 12.38
CA THR A 105 6.58 -2.09 12.37
C THR A 105 7.18 -1.16 13.43
N LEU A 106 7.38 -1.67 14.65
CA LEU A 106 8.07 -0.90 15.71
C LEU A 106 9.50 -0.54 15.29
N ALA A 107 10.23 -1.46 14.66
CA ALA A 107 11.58 -1.21 14.19
C ALA A 107 11.64 -0.07 13.16
N LEU A 108 10.66 0.03 12.25
CA LEU A 108 10.56 1.14 11.30
C LEU A 108 10.40 2.49 12.03
N ILE A 109 9.54 2.54 13.04
CA ILE A 109 9.32 3.75 13.85
C ILE A 109 10.59 4.14 14.61
N VAL A 110 11.23 3.16 15.28
CA VAL A 110 12.47 3.40 16.03
C VAL A 110 13.59 3.85 15.10
N ASN A 111 13.78 3.21 13.96
CA ASN A 111 14.80 3.62 12.98
C ASN A 111 14.56 5.06 12.51
N ARG A 112 13.30 5.42 12.23
CA ARG A 112 12.95 6.79 11.84
C ARG A 112 13.23 7.79 12.98
N GLN A 113 12.95 7.43 14.21
CA GLN A 113 13.26 8.26 15.38
C GLN A 113 14.76 8.46 15.53
N LEU A 114 15.56 7.41 15.33
CA LEU A 114 17.03 7.51 15.37
C LEU A 114 17.57 8.37 14.22
N GLU A 115 17.00 8.27 13.02
CA GLU A 115 17.36 9.16 11.90
C GLU A 115 17.08 10.63 12.24
N ILE A 116 15.94 10.92 12.88
CA ILE A 116 15.59 12.29 13.31
C ILE A 116 16.55 12.79 14.40
N GLN A 117 16.85 11.96 15.39
CA GLN A 117 17.77 12.32 16.48
C GLN A 117 19.21 12.55 16.01
N ASN A 118 19.64 11.76 15.04
CA ASN A 118 20.98 11.85 14.47
C ASN A 118 21.06 12.77 13.24
N PHE A 119 19.97 13.48 12.94
CA PHE A 119 19.94 14.38 11.79
C PHE A 119 20.87 15.57 12.01
N VAL A 120 21.84 15.70 11.14
CA VAL A 120 22.75 16.85 11.09
C VAL A 120 22.31 17.72 9.92
N PRO A 121 21.79 18.93 10.18
CA PRO A 121 21.38 19.84 9.11
C PRO A 121 22.62 20.26 8.30
N LYS A 122 22.49 20.20 6.98
CA LYS A 122 23.51 20.67 6.05
C LYS A 122 23.05 22.00 5.45
N GLN A 123 23.89 23.01 5.55
CA GLN A 123 23.63 24.29 4.93
C GLN A 123 23.88 24.20 3.43
N TYR A 124 23.00 24.77 2.64
CA TYR A 124 23.16 24.92 1.20
C TYR A 124 22.60 26.28 0.76
N TRP A 125 23.03 26.72 -0.40
CA TRP A 125 22.61 27.96 -1.01
C TRP A 125 21.94 27.69 -2.34
N GLU A 126 20.93 28.47 -2.65
CA GLU A 126 20.24 28.44 -3.93
C GLU A 126 20.44 29.77 -4.65
N LEU A 127 20.81 29.72 -5.93
CA LEU A 127 20.82 30.88 -6.79
C LEU A 127 19.45 31.02 -7.44
N LYS A 128 18.82 32.19 -7.22
CA LYS A 128 17.51 32.52 -7.79
C LYS A 128 17.57 33.87 -8.49
N THR A 129 16.82 33.99 -9.58
CA THR A 129 16.55 35.27 -10.23
C THR A 129 15.06 35.44 -10.44
N VAL A 130 14.58 36.65 -10.40
CA VAL A 130 13.19 37.00 -10.64
C VAL A 130 13.11 37.80 -11.94
N TYR A 131 12.29 37.35 -12.87
CA TYR A 131 12.01 38.03 -14.12
C TYR A 131 10.52 37.96 -14.41
N ARG A 132 9.88 39.14 -14.58
CA ARG A 132 8.44 39.28 -14.83
C ARG A 132 7.58 38.46 -13.85
N ASP A 133 7.76 38.68 -12.56
CA ASP A 133 7.05 38.01 -11.46
C ASP A 133 7.22 36.47 -11.40
N THR A 134 8.13 35.94 -12.20
CA THR A 134 8.48 34.49 -12.18
C THR A 134 9.86 34.28 -11.57
N THR A 135 9.95 33.39 -10.60
CA THR A 135 11.22 33.01 -9.97
C THR A 135 11.83 31.84 -10.69
N PHE A 136 13.07 31.99 -11.13
CA PHE A 136 13.88 30.94 -11.73
C PHE A 136 14.95 30.51 -10.74
N SER A 137 15.13 29.20 -10.54
CA SER A 137 16.15 28.62 -9.68
C SER A 137 17.23 27.97 -10.53
N ALA A 138 18.50 28.22 -10.21
CA ALA A 138 19.60 27.53 -10.87
C ALA A 138 19.73 26.10 -10.36
N ILE A 139 19.82 25.15 -11.27
CA ILE A 139 20.16 23.74 -10.98
C ILE A 139 21.54 23.51 -11.53
N LEU A 140 22.53 23.39 -10.63
CA LEU A 140 23.86 22.98 -11.01
C LEU A 140 23.90 21.46 -11.15
N ARG A 141 24.54 20.99 -12.19
CA ARG A 141 24.74 19.55 -12.44
C ARG A 141 26.20 19.20 -12.24
N LYS A 142 26.43 18.02 -11.69
CA LYS A 142 27.79 17.45 -11.59
C LYS A 142 28.32 17.20 -13.00
N SER A 143 29.63 17.35 -13.16
CA SER A 143 30.29 16.98 -14.40
C SER A 143 30.22 15.47 -14.64
N GLU A 144 30.40 15.02 -15.88
CA GLU A 144 30.44 13.59 -16.21
C GLU A 144 31.54 12.87 -15.44
N GLU A 145 32.69 13.51 -15.24
CA GLU A 145 33.82 12.98 -14.49
C GLU A 145 33.47 12.77 -12.99
N GLU A 146 32.77 13.72 -12.37
CA GLU A 146 32.31 13.62 -10.99
C GLU A 146 31.27 12.51 -10.83
N LEU A 147 30.37 12.32 -11.81
CA LEU A 147 29.39 11.25 -11.81
C LEU A 147 30.04 9.86 -11.91
N VAL A 148 31.06 9.74 -12.76
CA VAL A 148 31.83 8.48 -12.89
C VAL A 148 32.55 8.16 -11.58
N LEU A 149 33.24 9.13 -10.99
CA LEU A 149 33.93 8.96 -9.73
C LEU A 149 33.01 8.58 -8.57
N GLU A 150 31.82 9.18 -8.51
CA GLU A 150 30.79 8.79 -7.52
C GLU A 150 30.28 7.36 -7.75
N ALA A 151 30.07 6.97 -9.00
CA ALA A 151 29.63 5.62 -9.32
C ALA A 151 30.69 4.57 -8.93
N GLU A 152 31.97 4.87 -9.10
CA GLU A 152 33.08 4.01 -8.66
C GLU A 152 33.14 3.88 -7.13
N LYS A 153 33.10 5.00 -6.40
CA LYS A 153 33.04 5.01 -4.93
C LYS A 153 31.82 4.26 -4.38
N GLN A 154 30.69 4.32 -5.09
CA GLN A 154 29.48 3.59 -4.70
C GLN A 154 29.66 2.08 -4.91
N LYS A 155 30.29 1.66 -6.01
CA LYS A 155 30.61 0.25 -6.26
C LYS A 155 31.57 -0.31 -5.20
N GLU A 156 32.59 0.43 -4.84
CA GLU A 156 33.54 0.05 -3.77
C GLU A 156 32.83 -0.05 -2.40
N ALA A 157 31.94 0.87 -2.09
CA ALA A 157 31.17 0.83 -0.84
C ALA A 157 30.23 -0.38 -0.77
N ILE A 158 29.61 -0.77 -1.90
CA ILE A 158 28.78 -1.97 -2.00
C ILE A 158 29.66 -3.23 -1.85
N ALA A 159 30.81 -3.27 -2.49
CA ALA A 159 31.77 -4.37 -2.34
C ALA A 159 32.29 -4.52 -0.89
N ALA A 160 32.34 -3.41 -0.15
CA ALA A 160 32.69 -3.38 1.28
C ALA A 160 31.48 -3.69 2.21
N GLY A 161 30.36 -4.18 1.67
CA GLY A 161 29.16 -4.61 2.43
C GLY A 161 28.27 -3.48 2.92
N LYS A 162 28.43 -2.25 2.43
CA LYS A 162 27.52 -1.14 2.74
C LYS A 162 26.28 -1.24 1.84
N LYS A 163 25.09 -0.99 2.43
CA LYS A 163 23.85 -0.95 1.67
C LYS A 163 23.92 0.15 0.61
N PRO A 164 23.47 -0.11 -0.64
CA PRO A 164 23.41 0.91 -1.67
C PRO A 164 22.54 2.07 -1.17
N LYS A 165 23.00 3.31 -1.37
CA LYS A 165 22.13 4.47 -1.18
C LYS A 165 20.97 4.34 -2.16
N LYS A 166 19.75 4.55 -1.68
CA LYS A 166 18.56 4.66 -2.55
C LYS A 166 18.89 5.64 -3.68
N GLU A 167 18.47 5.29 -4.90
CA GLU A 167 18.52 6.24 -6.02
C GLU A 167 17.67 7.45 -5.64
N GLU A 168 18.32 8.53 -5.27
CA GLU A 168 17.66 9.80 -5.04
C GLU A 168 17.26 10.37 -6.41
N GLU A 169 16.06 10.90 -6.54
CA GLU A 169 15.56 11.62 -7.73
C GLU A 169 16.49 12.75 -8.18
N ASN A 170 17.42 13.14 -7.34
CA ASN A 170 18.40 14.22 -7.53
C ASN A 170 19.77 13.76 -8.01
N ARG A 171 19.88 12.56 -8.61
CA ARG A 171 21.15 12.08 -9.16
C ARG A 171 21.68 13.08 -10.21
N GLY A 172 22.85 13.65 -9.95
CA GLY A 172 23.49 14.62 -10.85
C GLY A 172 23.28 16.09 -10.47
N ILE A 173 22.50 16.41 -9.44
CA ILE A 173 22.43 17.78 -8.90
C ILE A 173 23.63 18.00 -7.97
N ASP A 174 24.33 19.11 -8.19
CA ASP A 174 25.42 19.56 -7.34
C ASP A 174 24.93 20.71 -6.45
N PRO A 175 24.57 20.45 -5.18
CA PRO A 175 24.13 21.50 -4.29
C PRO A 175 25.30 22.44 -3.95
N ILE A 176 25.07 23.73 -3.95
CA ILE A 176 26.06 24.72 -3.51
C ILE A 176 26.17 24.62 -1.98
N THR A 177 27.14 23.87 -1.50
CA THR A 177 27.39 23.69 -0.06
C THR A 177 28.43 24.68 0.50
N ASP A 178 29.15 25.35 -0.37
CA ASP A 178 30.11 26.36 -0.02
C ASP A 178 29.63 27.75 -0.43
N ARG A 179 29.62 28.69 0.52
CA ARG A 179 29.20 30.07 0.31
C ARG A 179 30.07 30.81 -0.69
N GLU A 180 31.40 30.60 -0.61
CA GLU A 180 32.33 31.30 -1.50
C GLU A 180 32.14 30.85 -2.94
N ARG A 181 31.96 29.57 -3.18
CA ARG A 181 31.60 29.03 -4.50
C ARG A 181 30.29 29.65 -5.03
N GLY A 182 29.26 29.77 -4.16
CA GLY A 182 28.02 30.44 -4.50
C GLY A 182 28.18 31.90 -4.88
N LEU A 183 29.04 32.65 -4.18
CA LEU A 183 29.34 34.04 -4.47
C LEU A 183 30.14 34.21 -5.78
N VAL A 184 31.10 33.32 -6.05
CA VAL A 184 31.83 33.30 -7.33
C VAL A 184 30.85 33.11 -8.50
N LEU A 185 29.96 32.12 -8.43
CA LEU A 185 28.95 31.88 -9.44
C LEU A 185 28.01 33.10 -9.60
N LEU A 186 27.55 33.67 -8.49
CA LEU A 186 26.73 34.85 -8.52
C LEU A 186 27.42 36.02 -9.24
N ASN A 187 28.70 36.29 -8.94
CA ASN A 187 29.47 37.35 -9.58
C ASN A 187 29.71 37.13 -11.07
N GLN A 188 29.85 35.88 -11.50
CA GLN A 188 30.00 35.52 -12.92
C GLN A 188 28.73 35.81 -13.71
N ILE A 189 27.53 35.63 -13.11
CA ILE A 189 26.25 35.77 -13.81
C ILE A 189 25.59 37.16 -13.61
N LYS A 190 25.99 37.92 -12.56
CA LYS A 190 25.32 39.15 -12.12
C LYS A 190 25.17 40.21 -13.21
N ASN A 191 26.15 40.31 -14.11
CA ASN A 191 26.16 41.27 -15.18
C ASN A 191 25.78 40.71 -16.55
N SER A 192 25.42 39.42 -16.60
CA SER A 192 25.01 38.76 -17.83
C SER A 192 23.51 38.93 -18.05
N PRO A 193 23.05 39.19 -19.30
CA PRO A 193 21.63 39.28 -19.59
C PRO A 193 20.96 37.90 -19.34
N PHE A 194 19.80 37.94 -18.68
CA PHE A 194 18.97 36.74 -18.54
C PHE A 194 18.22 36.50 -19.86
N THR A 195 18.54 35.39 -20.51
CA THR A 195 17.94 34.97 -21.79
C THR A 195 17.28 33.61 -21.64
N VAL A 196 16.02 33.49 -22.01
CA VAL A 196 15.34 32.21 -22.07
C VAL A 196 15.82 31.49 -23.34
N THR A 197 16.53 30.38 -23.19
CA THR A 197 17.10 29.61 -24.30
C THR A 197 16.22 28.48 -24.77
N ASP A 198 15.38 27.92 -23.88
CA ASP A 198 14.47 26.87 -24.22
C ASP A 198 13.19 26.94 -23.38
N VAL A 199 12.08 26.56 -23.98
CA VAL A 199 10.77 26.42 -23.32
C VAL A 199 10.17 25.10 -23.72
N THR A 200 10.14 24.16 -22.80
CA THR A 200 9.53 22.84 -23.04
C THR A 200 8.15 22.77 -22.39
N LYS A 201 7.12 22.57 -23.19
CA LYS A 201 5.76 22.30 -22.73
C LYS A 201 5.52 20.80 -22.78
N LYS A 202 5.27 20.20 -21.62
CA LYS A 202 4.88 18.78 -21.53
C LYS A 202 3.42 18.69 -21.12
N GLU A 203 2.66 17.96 -21.91
CA GLU A 203 1.30 17.57 -21.53
C GLU A 203 1.38 16.32 -20.67
N GLY A 204 0.90 16.42 -19.45
CA GLY A 204 0.73 15.29 -18.53
C GLY A 204 -0.72 14.82 -18.52
N ARG A 205 -0.93 13.55 -18.24
CA ARG A 205 -2.25 13.02 -17.93
C ARG A 205 -2.29 12.72 -16.45
N GLU A 206 -3.26 13.29 -15.77
CA GLU A 206 -3.54 12.95 -14.37
C GLU A 206 -4.54 11.80 -14.37
N ALA A 207 -4.15 10.70 -13.70
CA ALA A 207 -5.03 9.56 -13.57
C ALA A 207 -6.13 9.85 -12.54
N PRO A 208 -7.36 9.33 -12.74
CA PRO A 208 -8.41 9.45 -11.74
C PRO A 208 -8.00 8.76 -10.44
N LEU A 209 -8.53 9.27 -9.32
CA LEU A 209 -8.30 8.66 -8.01
C LEU A 209 -8.84 7.22 -8.01
N ARG A 210 -8.09 6.34 -7.37
CA ARG A 210 -8.53 4.94 -7.16
C ARG A 210 -9.60 4.88 -6.09
N LEU A 211 -10.34 3.77 -6.05
CA LEU A 211 -11.24 3.47 -4.94
C LEU A 211 -10.43 3.29 -3.64
N PHE A 212 -11.09 3.48 -2.52
CA PHE A 212 -10.46 3.28 -1.22
C PHE A 212 -10.35 1.78 -0.88
N ASP A 213 -9.15 1.37 -0.52
CA ASP A 213 -8.94 0.25 0.39
C ASP A 213 -9.01 0.75 1.85
N LEU A 214 -8.95 -0.16 2.82
CA LEU A 214 -9.02 0.23 4.23
C LEU A 214 -7.90 1.20 4.61
N THR A 215 -6.68 0.96 4.16
CA THR A 215 -5.51 1.76 4.53
C THR A 215 -5.60 3.18 3.97
N SER A 216 -5.92 3.33 2.70
CA SER A 216 -6.07 4.64 2.07
C SER A 216 -7.25 5.42 2.65
N LEU A 217 -8.36 4.73 3.00
CA LEU A 217 -9.48 5.35 3.70
C LEU A 217 -9.07 5.86 5.09
N GLN A 218 -8.32 5.07 5.87
CA GLN A 218 -7.82 5.48 7.18
C GLN A 218 -6.90 6.71 7.09
N VAL A 219 -6.01 6.75 6.10
CA VAL A 219 -5.13 7.91 5.85
C VAL A 219 -5.96 9.16 5.52
N GLU A 220 -6.94 9.03 4.64
CA GLU A 220 -7.77 10.17 4.22
C GLU A 220 -8.68 10.67 5.37
N CYS A 221 -9.27 9.77 6.14
CA CYS A 221 -10.06 10.11 7.32
C CYS A 221 -9.21 10.77 8.41
N ASN A 222 -7.98 10.30 8.61
CA ASN A 222 -7.07 10.95 9.55
C ASN A 222 -6.70 12.37 9.08
N ARG A 223 -6.41 12.54 7.79
CA ARG A 223 -6.07 13.85 7.23
C ARG A 223 -7.21 14.86 7.32
N LYS A 224 -8.46 14.44 7.05
CA LYS A 224 -9.62 15.34 7.00
C LYS A 224 -10.31 15.53 8.35
N PHE A 225 -10.38 14.50 9.16
CA PHE A 225 -11.20 14.46 10.37
C PHE A 225 -10.40 14.16 11.63
N ALA A 226 -9.08 13.95 11.52
CA ALA A 226 -8.19 13.52 12.60
C ALA A 226 -8.61 12.20 13.29
N TYR A 227 -9.37 11.34 12.59
CA TYR A 227 -9.75 10.03 13.10
C TYR A 227 -8.54 9.11 13.19
N SER A 228 -8.48 8.31 14.23
CA SER A 228 -7.53 7.20 14.32
C SER A 228 -7.88 6.08 13.34
N ALA A 229 -6.93 5.19 13.05
CA ALA A 229 -7.18 4.02 12.22
C ALA A 229 -8.28 3.11 12.80
N ASP A 230 -8.31 2.96 14.13
CA ASP A 230 -9.31 2.16 14.84
C ASP A 230 -10.72 2.79 14.78
N GLU A 231 -10.83 4.10 14.97
CA GLU A 231 -12.10 4.82 14.82
C GLU A 231 -12.65 4.70 13.40
N THR A 232 -11.80 4.91 12.39
CA THR A 232 -12.18 4.75 10.99
C THR A 232 -12.69 3.33 10.72
N LEU A 233 -12.00 2.31 11.22
CA LEU A 233 -12.41 0.92 11.07
C LEU A 233 -13.79 0.66 11.74
N LYS A 234 -14.02 1.17 12.94
CA LYS A 234 -15.31 1.03 13.63
C LYS A 234 -16.46 1.68 12.87
N ILE A 235 -16.22 2.87 12.32
CA ILE A 235 -17.23 3.60 11.54
C ILE A 235 -17.58 2.82 10.27
N ILE A 236 -16.58 2.41 9.48
CA ILE A 236 -16.84 1.69 8.23
C ILE A 236 -17.45 0.30 8.48
N GLN A 237 -17.09 -0.36 9.59
CA GLN A 237 -17.70 -1.60 10.02
C GLN A 237 -19.20 -1.41 10.32
N SER A 238 -19.56 -0.33 11.03
CA SER A 238 -20.96 0.00 11.30
C SER A 238 -21.76 0.29 10.02
N LEU A 239 -21.14 0.96 9.02
CA LEU A 239 -21.76 1.21 7.73
C LEU A 239 -21.96 -0.10 6.93
N TYR A 240 -21.00 -1.01 6.99
CA TYR A 240 -21.12 -2.34 6.41
C TYR A 240 -22.27 -3.15 7.02
N GLU A 241 -22.39 -3.16 8.36
CA GLU A 241 -23.48 -3.85 9.06
C GLU A 241 -24.85 -3.28 8.70
N LYS A 242 -24.92 -1.98 8.40
CA LYS A 242 -26.11 -1.30 7.86
C LYS A 242 -26.34 -1.52 6.36
N LYS A 243 -25.47 -2.28 5.68
CA LYS A 243 -25.52 -2.60 4.24
C LYS A 243 -25.41 -1.37 3.32
N VAL A 244 -24.76 -0.30 3.77
CA VAL A 244 -24.53 0.91 2.98
C VAL A 244 -23.07 1.06 2.51
N ALA A 245 -22.22 0.13 2.90
CA ALA A 245 -20.83 0.04 2.44
C ALA A 245 -20.46 -1.43 2.18
N THR A 246 -19.44 -1.66 1.36
CA THR A 246 -18.85 -2.98 1.14
C THR A 246 -18.02 -3.42 2.35
N TYR A 247 -17.59 -4.69 2.37
CA TYR A 247 -16.77 -5.23 3.46
C TYR A 247 -15.49 -4.40 3.64
N PRO A 248 -15.19 -3.94 4.88
CA PRO A 248 -14.16 -2.92 5.09
C PRO A 248 -12.72 -3.42 4.94
N ARG A 249 -12.48 -4.71 5.16
CA ARG A 249 -11.11 -5.28 5.08
C ARG A 249 -10.83 -5.82 3.68
N VAL A 250 -10.88 -4.94 2.70
CA VAL A 250 -10.61 -5.25 1.30
C VAL A 250 -9.25 -4.69 0.92
N ASP A 251 -8.42 -5.51 0.27
CA ASP A 251 -7.07 -5.15 -0.16
C ASP A 251 -7.03 -4.61 -1.60
N THR A 252 -8.20 -4.47 -2.23
CA THR A 252 -8.30 -4.01 -3.62
C THR A 252 -8.85 -2.60 -3.71
N THR A 253 -8.31 -1.85 -4.66
CA THR A 253 -8.80 -0.52 -5.06
C THR A 253 -9.55 -0.57 -6.39
N TYR A 254 -9.91 -1.78 -6.85
CA TYR A 254 -10.57 -2.04 -8.12
C TYR A 254 -11.98 -2.60 -7.90
N LEU A 255 -12.87 -2.36 -8.85
CA LEU A 255 -14.17 -3.01 -8.92
C LEU A 255 -14.03 -4.35 -9.65
N SER A 256 -14.85 -5.32 -9.27
CA SER A 256 -15.01 -6.56 -10.03
C SER A 256 -15.85 -6.33 -11.29
N ASP A 257 -15.64 -7.17 -12.30
CA ASP A 257 -16.29 -7.04 -13.63
C ASP A 257 -17.83 -7.05 -13.56
N ASP A 258 -18.38 -7.79 -12.61
CA ASP A 258 -19.83 -7.89 -12.37
C ASP A 258 -20.45 -6.64 -11.73
N ILE A 259 -19.65 -5.77 -11.14
CA ILE A 259 -20.10 -4.48 -10.59
C ILE A 259 -20.13 -3.39 -11.66
N TYR A 260 -19.28 -3.47 -12.68
CA TYR A 260 -19.18 -2.44 -13.70
C TYR A 260 -20.52 -2.10 -14.39
N PRO A 261 -21.34 -3.08 -14.86
CA PRO A 261 -22.63 -2.80 -15.45
C PRO A 261 -23.64 -2.13 -14.48
N LYS A 262 -23.43 -2.29 -13.16
CA LYS A 262 -24.27 -1.72 -12.12
C LYS A 262 -23.91 -0.26 -11.76
N CYS A 263 -22.69 0.21 -12.13
CA CYS A 263 -22.22 1.56 -11.83
C CYS A 263 -23.17 2.69 -12.27
N PRO A 264 -23.76 2.68 -13.49
CA PRO A 264 -24.71 3.72 -13.89
C PRO A 264 -25.95 3.79 -12.98
N GLY A 265 -26.44 2.62 -12.54
CA GLY A 265 -27.57 2.54 -11.59
C GLY A 265 -27.21 3.08 -10.21
N ILE A 266 -26.00 2.77 -9.72
CA ILE A 266 -25.48 3.28 -8.44
C ILE A 266 -25.36 4.80 -8.48
N LEU A 267 -24.75 5.36 -9.55
CA LEU A 267 -24.62 6.80 -9.72
C LEU A 267 -25.98 7.50 -9.78
N LYS A 268 -26.95 6.90 -10.49
CA LYS A 268 -28.32 7.43 -10.54
C LYS A 268 -29.03 7.38 -9.18
N GLY A 269 -28.68 6.44 -8.32
CA GLY A 269 -29.18 6.33 -6.94
C GLY A 269 -28.65 7.43 -6.00
N LEU A 270 -27.55 8.09 -6.33
CA LEU A 270 -26.93 9.15 -5.52
C LEU A 270 -27.56 10.54 -5.80
N ARG A 271 -28.90 10.63 -5.71
CA ARG A 271 -29.63 11.85 -6.06
C ARG A 271 -29.27 13.06 -5.21
N ASP A 272 -28.98 12.86 -3.95
CA ASP A 272 -28.58 13.93 -3.02
C ASP A 272 -27.19 14.50 -3.35
N TYR A 273 -26.45 13.84 -4.24
CA TYR A 273 -25.13 14.24 -4.71
C TYR A 273 -25.11 14.52 -6.22
N GLU A 274 -26.25 14.89 -6.80
CA GLU A 274 -26.42 15.07 -8.24
C GLU A 274 -25.43 16.09 -8.84
N THR A 275 -25.08 17.14 -8.10
CA THR A 275 -24.06 18.12 -8.52
C THR A 275 -22.70 17.50 -8.81
N PHE A 276 -22.37 16.39 -8.16
CA PHE A 276 -21.12 15.65 -8.37
C PHE A 276 -21.26 14.50 -9.36
N THR A 277 -22.44 13.90 -9.46
CA THR A 277 -22.67 12.70 -10.28
C THR A 277 -23.24 13.00 -11.65
N ALA A 278 -23.93 14.14 -11.85
CA ALA A 278 -24.50 14.54 -13.13
C ALA A 278 -23.51 14.57 -14.30
N PRO A 279 -22.27 15.06 -14.13
CA PRO A 279 -21.27 15.03 -15.20
C PRO A 279 -20.85 13.61 -15.61
N LEU A 280 -21.08 12.62 -14.74
CA LEU A 280 -20.72 11.21 -14.96
C LEU A 280 -21.88 10.40 -15.51
N THR A 281 -23.13 10.89 -15.32
CA THR A 281 -24.33 10.23 -15.85
C THR A 281 -24.51 10.65 -17.30
N GLY A 282 -24.18 9.77 -18.24
CA GLY A 282 -24.31 10.04 -19.69
C GLY A 282 -23.01 9.98 -20.47
N THR A 283 -21.87 10.01 -19.82
CA THR A 283 -20.60 9.64 -20.41
C THR A 283 -20.46 8.13 -20.35
N ALA A 284 -20.03 7.50 -21.44
CA ALA A 284 -19.53 6.13 -21.37
C ALA A 284 -18.42 6.12 -20.31
N LEU A 285 -18.69 5.48 -19.17
CA LEU A 285 -17.68 5.26 -18.14
C LEU A 285 -16.61 4.38 -18.77
N LEU A 286 -15.61 5.02 -19.37
CA LEU A 286 -14.39 4.36 -19.82
C LEU A 286 -13.60 3.98 -18.56
N LEU A 287 -14.07 2.94 -17.89
CA LEU A 287 -13.20 2.21 -16.98
C LEU A 287 -12.19 1.51 -17.87
N SER A 288 -10.95 1.92 -17.77
CA SER A 288 -9.87 1.24 -18.44
C SER A 288 -9.90 -0.24 -18.02
N LEU A 289 -9.77 -1.15 -18.99
CA LEU A 289 -9.67 -2.60 -18.73
C LEU A 289 -8.61 -2.96 -17.67
N ILE A 290 -7.63 -2.10 -17.46
CA ILE A 290 -6.61 -2.24 -16.40
C ILE A 290 -7.22 -2.11 -15.00
N HIS A 291 -8.35 -1.43 -14.84
CA HIS A 291 -9.04 -1.26 -13.57
C HIS A 291 -10.07 -2.37 -13.28
N ILE A 292 -10.35 -3.23 -14.25
CA ILE A 292 -11.36 -4.28 -14.17
C ILE A 292 -10.72 -5.66 -14.00
N SER A 293 -9.52 -5.86 -14.50
CA SER A 293 -8.91 -7.19 -14.59
C SER A 293 -7.67 -7.33 -13.71
N GLU A 294 -7.84 -7.51 -12.41
CA GLU A 294 -6.92 -8.36 -11.65
C GLU A 294 -7.55 -8.87 -10.34
N PRO A 295 -8.37 -9.91 -10.37
CA PRO A 295 -8.75 -10.59 -9.14
C PRO A 295 -7.78 -11.68 -8.70
N THR A 296 -6.64 -11.92 -9.36
CA THR A 296 -5.95 -13.20 -9.19
C THR A 296 -4.44 -13.17 -9.07
N ARG A 297 -3.84 -12.13 -8.46
CA ARG A 297 -2.41 -12.21 -8.14
C ARG A 297 -2.08 -12.52 -6.68
N HIS A 298 -2.96 -13.18 -5.95
CA HIS A 298 -2.62 -13.72 -4.62
C HIS A 298 -2.42 -15.23 -4.59
N ALA A 299 -2.17 -15.86 -5.72
CA ALA A 299 -1.87 -17.30 -5.82
C ALA A 299 -0.49 -17.56 -6.43
N GLN A 300 0.52 -16.81 -5.99
CA GLN A 300 1.92 -17.20 -6.26
C GLN A 300 2.80 -16.89 -5.06
#